data_6d57d4baf42d94e3056a2f1093ece9f0
#
_entry.id   6d57d4baf42d94e3056a2f1093ece9f0
#
_cell.length_a   1.000
_cell.length_b   1.000
_cell.length_c   1.000
_cell.angle_alpha   90.00
_cell.angle_beta   90.00
_cell.angle_gamma   90.00
#
_symmetry.space_group_name_H-M   'P 1'
#
loop_
_entity.id
_entity.type
_entity.pdbx_description
1 polymer ?
#
loop_
_entity_poly.entity_id
_entity_poly.type
_entity_poly.pdbx_seq_one_letter_code
_entity_poly.pdbx_strand_id
1 'polypeptide(L)'
;MQMASKRALVTGINGFTGRYMAAELQANGYEVIGTGSQPSAAPDYHQVDLADGPGLRALLAELQPDVIVHLAAIAFVGHGAADAFYQVNLIGTRNLLEAIAACGKTPECVLIASSANVYGNVSEGMLDEHTPPAPANDYAVSKLAMEYMARLWCDRLPIVITRPFNYTGVGQAENFLLPKIVSHFQRKAPAIELGNLDVWRDFSDVRAVVRAYRGLIEARAVGQTVNVSSGITHSLREVIAKCSAITGHTLDVQVNPAFVRANEVKTLCGDNARLRALVPGWETPALDETLGWMLAGQ
;
A
#
# COMPACT_ATOMS: atom_id res chain seq x y z
N MET A 1 -30.85 16.84 -10.99
CA MET A 1 -30.68 16.28 -9.64
C MET A 1 -29.16 16.05 -9.43
N GLN A 2 -28.57 16.77 -8.51
CA GLN A 2 -27.20 16.51 -8.11
C GLN A 2 -27.22 15.15 -7.38
N MET A 3 -26.54 14.14 -7.93
CA MET A 3 -26.43 12.85 -7.23
C MET A 3 -25.73 13.11 -5.90
N ALA A 4 -26.24 12.55 -4.82
CA ALA A 4 -25.56 12.64 -3.52
C ALA A 4 -24.13 12.09 -3.65
N SER A 5 -23.17 12.79 -3.07
CA SER A 5 -21.79 12.35 -3.03
C SER A 5 -21.70 10.99 -2.32
N LYS A 6 -20.96 10.04 -2.87
CA LYS A 6 -20.71 8.74 -2.22
C LYS A 6 -19.78 8.93 -1.03
N ARG A 7 -20.08 8.26 0.08
CA ARG A 7 -19.22 8.25 1.27
C ARG A 7 -18.18 7.17 1.18
N ALA A 8 -16.92 7.54 1.37
CA ALA A 8 -15.80 6.62 1.41
C ALA A 8 -15.14 6.65 2.80
N LEU A 9 -15.13 5.51 3.48
CA LEU A 9 -14.37 5.35 4.72
C LEU A 9 -12.96 4.84 4.40
N VAL A 10 -11.95 5.60 4.84
CA VAL A 10 -10.53 5.21 4.69
C VAL A 10 -9.95 4.91 6.06
N THR A 11 -9.63 3.63 6.33
CA THR A 11 -8.90 3.28 7.55
C THR A 11 -7.40 3.52 7.36
N GLY A 12 -6.73 4.01 8.39
CA GLY A 12 -5.33 4.40 8.28
C GLY A 12 -5.11 5.66 7.44
N ILE A 13 -6.08 6.57 7.42
CA ILE A 13 -6.07 7.80 6.60
C ILE A 13 -4.85 8.68 6.86
N ASN A 14 -4.36 8.74 8.10
CA ASN A 14 -3.18 9.54 8.48
C ASN A 14 -1.85 8.90 8.05
N GLY A 15 -1.87 7.65 7.58
CA GLY A 15 -0.71 6.97 7.03
C GLY A 15 -0.28 7.53 5.67
N PHE A 16 0.90 7.10 5.20
CA PHE A 16 1.45 7.54 3.91
C PHE A 16 0.45 7.34 2.77
N THR A 17 -0.02 6.12 2.53
CA THR A 17 -0.97 5.82 1.45
C THR A 17 -2.35 6.42 1.71
N GLY A 18 -2.77 6.47 2.98
CA GLY A 18 -4.08 6.98 3.38
C GLY A 18 -4.32 8.43 2.97
N ARG A 19 -3.30 9.29 3.14
CA ARG A 19 -3.37 10.71 2.75
C ARG A 19 -3.55 10.88 1.24
N TYR A 20 -2.82 10.11 0.43
CA TYR A 20 -2.96 10.12 -1.03
C TYR A 20 -4.32 9.56 -1.47
N MET A 21 -4.78 8.50 -0.81
CA MET A 21 -6.08 7.91 -1.12
C MET A 21 -7.23 8.86 -0.81
N ALA A 22 -7.16 9.56 0.33
CA ALA A 22 -8.14 10.56 0.69
C ALA A 22 -8.20 11.68 -0.36
N ALA A 23 -7.05 12.23 -0.76
CA ALA A 23 -6.97 13.27 -1.78
C ALA A 23 -7.50 12.79 -3.14
N GLU A 24 -7.17 11.56 -3.55
CA GLU A 24 -7.65 10.96 -4.80
C GLU A 24 -9.17 10.79 -4.81
N LEU A 25 -9.74 10.29 -3.72
CA LEU A 25 -11.19 10.11 -3.60
C LEU A 25 -11.92 11.45 -3.57
N GLN A 26 -11.44 12.44 -2.79
CA GLN A 26 -12.01 13.78 -2.73
C GLN A 26 -12.01 14.47 -4.09
N ALA A 27 -10.89 14.39 -4.83
CA ALA A 27 -10.75 14.95 -6.18
C ALA A 27 -11.74 14.32 -7.18
N ASN A 28 -12.24 13.11 -6.88
CA ASN A 28 -13.21 12.39 -7.71
C ASN A 28 -14.63 12.37 -7.11
N GLY A 29 -14.95 13.33 -6.22
CA GLY A 29 -16.31 13.61 -5.76
C GLY A 29 -16.83 12.73 -4.63
N TYR A 30 -15.96 12.00 -3.91
CA TYR A 30 -16.34 11.27 -2.71
C TYR A 30 -16.32 12.19 -1.48
N GLU A 31 -17.27 12.00 -0.59
CA GLU A 31 -17.19 12.47 0.80
C GLU A 31 -16.29 11.48 1.57
N VAL A 32 -15.09 11.94 1.95
CA VAL A 32 -14.09 11.05 2.56
C VAL A 32 -14.08 11.20 4.07
N ILE A 33 -14.25 10.10 4.76
CA ILE A 33 -14.20 9.99 6.21
C ILE A 33 -13.02 9.10 6.58
N GLY A 34 -12.21 9.52 7.53
CA GLY A 34 -11.03 8.81 7.97
C GLY A 34 -11.17 8.15 9.33
N THR A 35 -10.46 7.04 9.53
CA THR A 35 -10.29 6.46 10.87
C THR A 35 -8.87 5.92 11.09
N GLY A 36 -8.47 5.86 12.35
CA GLY A 36 -7.20 5.33 12.82
C GLY A 36 -7.12 5.31 14.33
N SER A 37 -6.09 4.66 14.89
CA SER A 37 -5.90 4.50 16.34
C SER A 37 -5.36 5.75 17.03
N GLN A 38 -4.68 6.63 16.32
CA GLN A 38 -4.08 7.84 16.87
C GLN A 38 -5.05 9.02 16.76
N PRO A 39 -5.03 9.98 17.71
CA PRO A 39 -5.86 11.17 17.65
C PRO A 39 -5.48 12.04 16.43
N SER A 40 -6.48 12.73 15.88
CA SER A 40 -6.33 13.70 14.81
C SER A 40 -7.34 14.82 14.99
N ALA A 41 -6.95 16.05 14.63
CA ALA A 41 -7.84 17.21 14.67
C ALA A 41 -8.61 17.42 13.35
N ALA A 42 -8.48 16.53 12.37
CA ALA A 42 -9.22 16.63 11.11
C ALA A 42 -10.73 16.46 11.37
N PRO A 43 -11.61 17.29 10.77
CA PRO A 43 -13.04 17.30 11.06
C PRO A 43 -13.75 15.98 10.68
N ASP A 44 -13.30 15.34 9.60
CA ASP A 44 -13.88 14.10 9.08
C ASP A 44 -13.05 12.86 9.53
N TYR A 45 -12.57 12.88 10.77
CA TYR A 45 -11.77 11.83 11.33
C TYR A 45 -12.39 11.29 12.63
N HIS A 46 -12.50 9.97 12.70
CA HIS A 46 -12.95 9.26 13.90
C HIS A 46 -11.82 8.39 14.44
N GLN A 47 -11.45 8.63 15.69
CA GLN A 47 -10.45 7.81 16.35
C GLN A 47 -11.08 6.49 16.79
N VAL A 48 -10.72 5.40 16.12
CA VAL A 48 -11.15 4.04 16.46
C VAL A 48 -9.99 3.08 16.19
N ASP A 49 -9.65 2.25 17.18
CA ASP A 49 -8.69 1.17 17.01
C ASP A 49 -9.37 -0.04 16.34
N LEU A 50 -8.67 -0.72 15.46
CA LEU A 50 -9.17 -1.97 14.84
C LEU A 50 -9.41 -3.09 15.87
N ALA A 51 -8.80 -3.02 17.04
CA ALA A 51 -9.07 -3.92 18.16
C ALA A 51 -10.42 -3.63 18.85
N ASP A 52 -10.96 -2.42 18.70
CA ASP A 52 -12.25 -2.02 19.29
C ASP A 52 -13.43 -2.39 18.38
N GLY A 53 -13.82 -3.66 18.39
CA GLY A 53 -14.95 -4.16 17.60
C GLY A 53 -16.29 -3.46 17.91
N PRO A 54 -16.66 -3.18 19.16
CA PRO A 54 -17.83 -2.36 19.48
C PRO A 54 -17.78 -0.94 18.89
N GLY A 55 -16.65 -0.25 19.02
CA GLY A 55 -16.44 1.09 18.45
C GLY A 55 -16.55 1.09 16.93
N LEU A 56 -15.96 0.10 16.25
CA LEU A 56 -16.10 -0.07 14.78
C LEU A 56 -17.56 -0.26 14.38
N ARG A 57 -18.32 -1.10 15.10
CA ARG A 57 -19.75 -1.31 14.79
C ARG A 57 -20.57 -0.04 14.97
N ALA A 58 -20.35 0.71 16.05
CA ALA A 58 -21.05 1.98 16.29
C ALA A 58 -20.74 2.99 15.18
N LEU A 59 -19.46 3.15 14.83
CA LEU A 59 -19.02 4.05 13.77
C LEU A 59 -19.64 3.70 12.42
N LEU A 60 -19.58 2.43 12.01
CA LEU A 60 -20.12 1.99 10.72
C LEU A 60 -21.64 2.07 10.64
N ALA A 61 -22.34 1.83 11.74
CA ALA A 61 -23.80 2.00 11.83
C ALA A 61 -24.22 3.46 11.66
N GLU A 62 -23.44 4.41 12.16
CA GLU A 62 -23.65 5.84 12.02
C GLU A 62 -23.32 6.32 10.59
N LEU A 63 -22.14 5.96 10.10
CA LEU A 63 -21.62 6.49 8.83
C LEU A 63 -22.26 5.85 7.61
N GLN A 64 -22.55 4.56 7.65
CA GLN A 64 -23.09 3.78 6.53
C GLN A 64 -22.38 4.07 5.20
N PRO A 65 -21.05 3.88 5.11
CA PRO A 65 -20.26 4.23 3.94
C PRO A 65 -20.67 3.43 2.70
N ASP A 66 -20.56 4.08 1.52
CA ASP A 66 -20.77 3.41 0.22
C ASP A 66 -19.55 2.59 -0.19
N VAL A 67 -18.36 3.05 0.20
CA VAL A 67 -17.07 2.44 -0.12
C VAL A 67 -16.19 2.41 1.12
N ILE A 68 -15.43 1.33 1.28
CA ILE A 68 -14.44 1.22 2.35
C ILE A 68 -13.08 0.89 1.74
N VAL A 69 -12.06 1.67 2.11
CA VAL A 69 -10.67 1.43 1.72
C VAL A 69 -9.86 1.13 2.97
N HIS A 70 -9.50 -0.13 3.14
CA HIS A 70 -8.79 -0.61 4.31
C HIS A 70 -7.28 -0.58 4.09
N LEU A 71 -6.63 0.49 4.61
CA LEU A 71 -5.19 0.73 4.52
C LEU A 71 -4.49 0.65 5.89
N ALA A 72 -5.24 0.62 6.99
CA ALA A 72 -4.69 0.49 8.33
C ALA A 72 -3.95 -0.84 8.48
N ALA A 73 -2.64 -0.76 8.67
CA ALA A 73 -1.77 -1.92 8.84
C ALA A 73 -0.43 -1.51 9.46
N ILE A 74 0.26 -2.44 10.11
CA ILE A 74 1.68 -2.33 10.36
C ILE A 74 2.39 -2.87 9.11
N ALA A 75 3.12 -1.98 8.39
CA ALA A 75 3.73 -2.28 7.09
C ALA A 75 5.26 -2.38 7.13
N PHE A 76 5.92 -1.82 8.15
CA PHE A 76 7.37 -1.84 8.25
C PHE A 76 7.85 -3.19 8.79
N VAL A 77 8.50 -3.98 7.93
CA VAL A 77 8.98 -5.35 8.24
C VAL A 77 9.98 -5.39 9.40
N GLY A 78 10.72 -4.31 9.64
CA GLY A 78 11.63 -4.16 10.78
C GLY A 78 10.95 -3.81 12.11
N HIS A 79 9.63 -3.93 12.23
CA HIS A 79 8.91 -3.72 13.49
C HIS A 79 9.29 -4.82 14.50
N GLY A 80 9.71 -4.40 15.69
CA GLY A 80 10.33 -5.31 16.68
C GLY A 80 9.39 -6.33 17.35
N ALA A 81 8.06 -6.24 17.16
CA ALA A 81 7.08 -7.12 17.77
C ALA A 81 6.29 -7.88 16.69
N ALA A 82 6.61 -9.17 16.49
CA ALA A 82 5.96 -10.03 15.50
C ALA A 82 4.44 -10.12 15.73
N ASP A 83 4.00 -10.25 16.98
CA ASP A 83 2.59 -10.37 17.37
C ASP A 83 1.75 -9.18 16.87
N ALA A 84 2.33 -7.98 16.83
CA ALA A 84 1.63 -6.79 16.39
C ALA A 84 1.15 -6.88 14.93
N PHE A 85 1.90 -7.56 14.05
CA PHE A 85 1.46 -7.81 12.67
C PHE A 85 0.17 -8.63 12.63
N TYR A 86 0.08 -9.67 13.44
CA TYR A 86 -1.12 -10.53 13.48
C TYR A 86 -2.30 -9.81 14.13
N GLN A 87 -2.07 -9.09 15.22
CA GLN A 87 -3.14 -8.36 15.90
C GLN A 87 -3.74 -7.26 15.02
N VAL A 88 -2.91 -6.46 14.36
CA VAL A 88 -3.41 -5.34 13.54
C VAL A 88 -3.86 -5.85 12.16
N ASN A 89 -3.00 -6.57 11.43
CA ASN A 89 -3.26 -6.87 10.04
C ASN A 89 -4.31 -7.98 9.85
N LEU A 90 -4.36 -8.97 10.75
CA LEU A 90 -5.29 -10.09 10.64
C LEU A 90 -6.52 -9.88 11.52
N ILE A 91 -6.34 -9.78 12.85
CA ILE A 91 -7.47 -9.69 13.78
C ILE A 91 -8.21 -8.36 13.62
N GLY A 92 -7.48 -7.26 13.47
CA GLY A 92 -8.06 -5.94 13.22
C GLY A 92 -8.89 -5.91 11.93
N THR A 93 -8.39 -6.51 10.83
CA THR A 93 -9.18 -6.63 9.59
C THR A 93 -10.42 -7.48 9.79
N ARG A 94 -10.33 -8.59 10.54
CA ARG A 94 -11.50 -9.43 10.84
C ARG A 94 -12.57 -8.64 11.61
N ASN A 95 -12.17 -7.89 12.64
CA ASN A 95 -13.09 -7.04 13.41
C ASN A 95 -13.79 -6.00 12.51
N LEU A 96 -13.04 -5.39 11.59
CA LEU A 96 -13.61 -4.45 10.61
C LEU A 96 -14.66 -5.15 9.72
N LEU A 97 -14.37 -6.33 9.16
CA LEU A 97 -15.31 -7.07 8.31
C LEU A 97 -16.56 -7.51 9.08
N GLU A 98 -16.42 -7.94 10.33
CA GLU A 98 -17.56 -8.23 11.21
C GLU A 98 -18.44 -6.98 11.44
N ALA A 99 -17.81 -5.83 11.67
CA ALA A 99 -18.52 -4.57 11.88
C ALA A 99 -19.23 -4.10 10.60
N ILE A 100 -18.59 -4.21 9.41
CA ILE A 100 -19.20 -3.91 8.12
C ILE A 100 -20.43 -4.81 7.88
N ALA A 101 -20.32 -6.10 8.13
CA ALA A 101 -21.42 -7.04 7.92
C ALA A 101 -22.60 -6.82 8.88
N ALA A 102 -22.38 -6.13 10.00
CA ALA A 102 -23.38 -5.82 11.01
C ALA A 102 -23.99 -4.41 10.89
N CYS A 103 -23.47 -3.53 10.02
CA CYS A 103 -23.85 -2.11 10.00
C CYS A 103 -25.22 -1.82 9.33
N GLY A 104 -25.91 -2.82 8.81
CA GLY A 104 -27.26 -2.68 8.21
C GLY A 104 -27.25 -2.21 6.75
N LYS A 105 -26.14 -1.68 6.23
CA LYS A 105 -25.96 -1.31 4.83
C LYS A 105 -24.73 -2.02 4.26
N THR A 106 -24.92 -2.79 3.20
CA THR A 106 -23.78 -3.38 2.48
C THR A 106 -23.13 -2.29 1.61
N PRO A 107 -21.82 -2.04 1.75
CA PRO A 107 -21.11 -1.11 0.87
C PRO A 107 -21.06 -1.64 -0.57
N GLU A 108 -20.82 -0.77 -1.54
CA GLU A 108 -20.64 -1.17 -2.95
C GLU A 108 -19.28 -1.87 -3.18
N CYS A 109 -18.28 -1.52 -2.38
CA CYS A 109 -16.95 -2.12 -2.44
C CYS A 109 -16.21 -1.99 -1.10
N VAL A 110 -15.48 -3.04 -0.73
CA VAL A 110 -14.51 -3.07 0.37
C VAL A 110 -13.15 -3.43 -0.23
N LEU A 111 -12.30 -2.43 -0.45
CA LEU A 111 -10.94 -2.66 -0.92
C LEU A 111 -10.01 -2.90 0.29
N ILE A 112 -9.27 -4.01 0.25
CA ILE A 112 -8.32 -4.40 1.30
C ILE A 112 -6.92 -4.43 0.70
N ALA A 113 -6.01 -3.62 1.25
CA ALA A 113 -4.62 -3.63 0.85
C ALA A 113 -3.85 -4.79 1.50
N SER A 114 -3.47 -5.78 0.70
CA SER A 114 -2.49 -6.81 1.03
C SER A 114 -1.08 -6.33 0.67
N SER A 115 -0.21 -7.19 0.17
CA SER A 115 1.16 -6.86 -0.25
C SER A 115 1.72 -7.92 -1.19
N ALA A 116 2.57 -7.53 -2.13
CA ALA A 116 3.39 -8.45 -2.91
C ALA A 116 4.39 -9.26 -2.07
N ASN A 117 4.64 -8.87 -0.81
CA ASN A 117 5.45 -9.67 0.11
C ASN A 117 4.88 -11.08 0.37
N VAL A 118 3.60 -11.31 0.09
CA VAL A 118 2.98 -12.65 0.18
C VAL A 118 3.61 -13.65 -0.79
N TYR A 119 4.19 -13.19 -1.90
CA TYR A 119 4.93 -14.04 -2.83
C TYR A 119 6.29 -14.51 -2.26
N GLY A 120 6.82 -13.79 -1.28
CA GLY A 120 8.07 -14.14 -0.61
C GLY A 120 9.30 -14.07 -1.51
N ASN A 121 10.20 -15.01 -1.31
CA ASN A 121 11.52 -15.03 -1.95
C ASN A 121 11.65 -16.15 -3.00
N VAL A 122 10.58 -16.58 -3.64
CA VAL A 122 10.54 -17.91 -4.30
C VAL A 122 10.72 -17.86 -5.81
N SER A 123 10.58 -16.72 -6.47
CA SER A 123 10.57 -16.74 -7.93
C SER A 123 11.39 -15.64 -8.55
N GLU A 124 12.14 -16.00 -9.56
CA GLU A 124 12.70 -15.07 -10.53
C GLU A 124 11.63 -14.81 -11.60
N GLY A 125 11.52 -13.54 -12.04
CA GLY A 125 10.66 -13.16 -13.14
C GLY A 125 9.45 -12.32 -12.75
N MET A 126 8.45 -12.34 -13.62
CA MET A 126 7.22 -11.57 -13.46
C MET A 126 6.20 -12.40 -12.69
N LEU A 127 5.69 -11.85 -11.58
CA LEU A 127 4.77 -12.51 -10.68
C LEU A 127 3.33 -12.08 -10.98
N ASP A 128 2.50 -13.01 -11.37
CA ASP A 128 1.06 -12.83 -11.50
C ASP A 128 0.32 -13.25 -10.23
N GLU A 129 -1.00 -13.05 -10.21
CA GLU A 129 -1.83 -13.42 -9.05
C GLU A 129 -2.05 -14.93 -8.89
N HIS A 130 -1.68 -15.75 -9.88
CA HIS A 130 -1.68 -17.21 -9.81
C HIS A 130 -0.39 -17.77 -9.20
N THR A 131 0.66 -16.96 -9.12
CA THR A 131 1.90 -17.34 -8.49
C THR A 131 1.66 -17.77 -7.04
N PRO A 132 2.04 -19.00 -6.64
CA PRO A 132 1.80 -19.50 -5.28
C PRO A 132 2.46 -18.61 -4.24
N PRO A 133 1.74 -18.20 -3.18
CA PRO A 133 2.33 -17.45 -2.07
C PRO A 133 3.36 -18.28 -1.31
N ALA A 134 4.46 -17.64 -0.90
CA ALA A 134 5.50 -18.23 -0.08
C ALA A 134 6.11 -17.19 0.87
N PRO A 135 5.32 -16.67 1.83
CA PRO A 135 5.72 -15.57 2.69
C PRO A 135 6.99 -15.89 3.48
N ALA A 136 7.91 -14.92 3.55
CA ALA A 136 9.26 -15.10 4.13
C ALA A 136 9.47 -14.35 5.47
N ASN A 137 8.44 -13.69 6.01
CA ASN A 137 8.48 -12.97 7.29
C ASN A 137 7.06 -12.81 7.86
N ASP A 138 6.96 -12.46 9.16
CA ASP A 138 5.68 -12.34 9.87
C ASP A 138 4.72 -11.34 9.24
N TYR A 139 5.22 -10.22 8.71
CA TYR A 139 4.38 -9.27 7.97
C TYR A 139 3.72 -9.95 6.75
N ALA A 140 4.49 -10.65 5.93
CA ALA A 140 3.97 -11.34 4.75
C ALA A 140 2.99 -12.47 5.14
N VAL A 141 3.31 -13.23 6.21
CA VAL A 141 2.40 -14.25 6.75
C VAL A 141 1.10 -13.62 7.24
N SER A 142 1.16 -12.51 7.99
CA SER A 142 -0.04 -11.82 8.48
C SER A 142 -0.92 -11.30 7.33
N LYS A 143 -0.32 -10.77 6.25
CA LYS A 143 -1.05 -10.33 5.06
C LYS A 143 -1.68 -11.50 4.29
N LEU A 144 -0.97 -12.61 4.12
CA LEU A 144 -1.53 -13.79 3.48
C LEU A 144 -2.67 -14.40 4.30
N ALA A 145 -2.49 -14.52 5.61
CA ALA A 145 -3.55 -14.99 6.51
C ALA A 145 -4.79 -14.08 6.45
N MET A 146 -4.58 -12.76 6.40
CA MET A 146 -5.64 -11.78 6.20
C MET A 146 -6.38 -11.99 4.88
N GLU A 147 -5.69 -12.27 3.76
CA GLU A 147 -6.35 -12.56 2.48
C GLU A 147 -7.24 -13.80 2.57
N TYR A 148 -6.75 -14.90 3.15
CA TYR A 148 -7.55 -16.12 3.34
C TYR A 148 -8.74 -15.86 4.25
N MET A 149 -8.56 -15.15 5.34
CA MET A 149 -9.64 -14.78 6.26
C MET A 149 -10.67 -13.87 5.55
N ALA A 150 -10.24 -12.88 4.78
CA ALA A 150 -11.13 -11.97 4.06
C ALA A 150 -12.00 -12.72 3.03
N ARG A 151 -11.46 -13.74 2.35
CA ARG A 151 -12.22 -14.58 1.41
C ARG A 151 -13.40 -15.30 2.03
N LEU A 152 -13.37 -15.62 3.34
CA LEU A 152 -14.50 -16.20 4.06
C LEU A 152 -15.72 -15.26 4.13
N TRP A 153 -15.53 -13.97 3.81
CA TRP A 153 -16.56 -12.94 3.82
C TRP A 153 -17.09 -12.58 2.43
N CYS A 154 -16.51 -13.13 1.34
CA CYS A 154 -16.83 -12.73 -0.03
C CYS A 154 -18.30 -13.04 -0.41
N ASP A 155 -18.95 -14.01 0.21
CA ASP A 155 -20.38 -14.30 0.00
C ASP A 155 -21.30 -13.23 0.64
N ARG A 156 -20.77 -12.42 1.54
CA ARG A 156 -21.52 -11.42 2.32
C ARG A 156 -21.09 -9.98 2.02
N LEU A 157 -19.86 -9.78 1.62
CA LEU A 157 -19.25 -8.46 1.41
C LEU A 157 -18.56 -8.38 0.05
N PRO A 158 -18.69 -7.25 -0.67
CA PRO A 158 -18.09 -7.02 -1.98
C PRO A 158 -16.60 -6.68 -1.86
N ILE A 159 -15.77 -7.66 -1.57
CA ILE A 159 -14.34 -7.49 -1.26
C ILE A 159 -13.50 -7.50 -2.54
N VAL A 160 -12.55 -6.57 -2.62
CA VAL A 160 -11.42 -6.54 -3.57
C VAL A 160 -10.13 -6.57 -2.77
N ILE A 161 -9.22 -7.48 -3.10
CA ILE A 161 -7.90 -7.56 -2.46
C ILE A 161 -6.86 -7.02 -3.43
N THR A 162 -5.98 -6.13 -2.98
CA THR A 162 -4.87 -5.64 -3.78
C THR A 162 -3.53 -6.10 -3.21
N ARG A 163 -2.59 -6.47 -4.09
CA ARG A 163 -1.21 -6.82 -3.74
C ARG A 163 -0.28 -5.76 -4.35
N PRO A 164 -0.10 -4.60 -3.69
CA PRO A 164 0.85 -3.60 -4.16
C PRO A 164 2.28 -4.15 -4.06
N PHE A 165 3.07 -3.90 -5.11
CA PHE A 165 4.51 -4.04 -5.11
C PHE A 165 5.15 -2.85 -4.39
N ASN A 166 6.48 -2.65 -4.48
CA ASN A 166 7.05 -1.50 -3.81
C ASN A 166 6.55 -0.21 -4.46
N TYR A 167 6.20 0.75 -3.65
CA TYR A 167 5.82 2.08 -4.12
C TYR A 167 6.35 3.14 -3.17
N THR A 168 6.49 4.36 -3.70
CA THR A 168 7.12 5.46 -3.00
C THR A 168 6.48 6.80 -3.39
N GLY A 169 6.85 7.85 -2.68
CA GLY A 169 6.41 9.21 -2.92
C GLY A 169 6.77 10.16 -1.79
N VAL A 170 6.43 11.42 -1.96
CA VAL A 170 6.68 12.47 -0.96
C VAL A 170 5.95 12.14 0.35
N GLY A 171 6.64 12.30 1.47
CA GLY A 171 6.10 12.05 2.82
C GLY A 171 6.11 10.58 3.26
N GLN A 172 6.72 9.68 2.50
CA GLN A 172 7.03 8.33 2.98
C GLN A 172 8.22 8.40 3.96
N ALA A 173 8.16 7.62 5.04
CA ALA A 173 9.17 7.65 6.08
C ALA A 173 10.54 7.14 5.61
N GLU A 174 11.63 7.75 6.12
CA GLU A 174 13.01 7.45 5.71
C GLU A 174 13.53 6.06 6.12
N ASN A 175 12.78 5.32 6.91
CA ASN A 175 13.06 3.90 7.17
C ASN A 175 12.76 2.98 5.97
N PHE A 176 12.09 3.49 4.93
CA PHE A 176 11.91 2.81 3.65
C PHE A 176 13.06 3.17 2.69
N LEU A 177 13.34 2.26 1.76
CA LEU A 177 14.55 2.28 0.94
C LEU A 177 14.67 3.54 0.05
N LEU A 178 13.65 3.84 -0.77
CA LEU A 178 13.71 4.98 -1.69
C LEU A 178 13.69 6.32 -0.95
N PRO A 179 12.83 6.56 0.04
CA PRO A 179 12.90 7.76 0.86
C PRO A 179 14.25 7.95 1.53
N LYS A 180 14.89 6.88 2.03
CA LYS A 180 16.24 6.96 2.57
C LYS A 180 17.25 7.45 1.54
N ILE A 181 17.22 6.92 0.32
CA ILE A 181 18.11 7.36 -0.76
C ILE A 181 17.84 8.82 -1.11
N VAL A 182 16.59 9.18 -1.38
CA VAL A 182 16.19 10.57 -1.73
C VAL A 182 16.62 11.57 -0.67
N SER A 183 16.39 11.29 0.61
CA SER A 183 16.79 12.14 1.73
C SER A 183 18.32 12.37 1.78
N HIS A 184 19.12 11.34 1.48
CA HIS A 184 20.57 11.50 1.40
C HIS A 184 20.99 12.44 0.27
N PHE A 185 20.33 12.38 -0.89
CA PHE A 185 20.57 13.32 -1.98
C PHE A 185 20.10 14.74 -1.65
N GLN A 186 18.92 14.90 -1.04
CA GLN A 186 18.38 16.22 -0.64
C GLN A 186 19.32 16.96 0.31
N ARG A 187 19.85 16.26 1.33
CA ARG A 187 20.78 16.86 2.30
C ARG A 187 22.24 16.86 1.83
N LYS A 188 22.51 16.44 0.59
CA LYS A 188 23.87 16.35 0.01
C LYS A 188 24.82 15.57 0.91
N ALA A 189 24.38 14.46 1.46
CA ALA A 189 25.21 13.61 2.30
C ALA A 189 26.43 13.10 1.53
N PRO A 190 27.60 12.92 2.18
CA PRO A 190 28.79 12.41 1.51
C PRO A 190 28.69 10.92 1.17
N ALA A 191 27.99 10.15 1.99
CA ALA A 191 27.88 8.70 1.83
C ALA A 191 26.51 8.18 2.26
N ILE A 192 26.19 6.94 1.82
CA ILE A 192 25.01 6.19 2.23
C ILE A 192 25.37 4.72 2.43
N GLU A 193 24.87 4.13 3.51
CA GLU A 193 24.95 2.67 3.73
C GLU A 193 23.70 2.00 3.22
N LEU A 194 23.87 1.01 2.33
CA LEU A 194 22.81 0.19 1.75
C LEU A 194 23.16 -1.31 1.85
N GLY A 195 22.18 -2.16 1.58
CA GLY A 195 22.41 -3.60 1.40
C GLY A 195 22.91 -3.92 -0.01
N ASN A 196 22.44 -5.05 -0.56
CA ASN A 196 22.80 -5.48 -1.90
C ASN A 196 22.27 -4.49 -2.96
N LEU A 197 23.17 -4.00 -3.81
CA LEU A 197 22.86 -3.06 -4.89
C LEU A 197 22.38 -3.77 -6.17
N ASP A 198 22.71 -5.03 -6.33
CA ASP A 198 22.43 -5.84 -7.51
C ASP A 198 21.14 -6.64 -7.34
N VAL A 199 20.11 -5.97 -6.85
CA VAL A 199 18.73 -6.47 -6.74
C VAL A 199 17.80 -5.56 -7.52
N TRP A 200 16.85 -6.17 -8.23
CA TRP A 200 15.88 -5.46 -9.05
C TRP A 200 14.51 -5.48 -8.38
N ARG A 201 13.88 -4.34 -8.30
CA ARG A 201 12.55 -4.18 -7.69
C ARG A 201 11.66 -3.34 -8.59
N ASP A 202 10.40 -3.71 -8.61
CA ASP A 202 9.34 -2.90 -9.17
C ASP A 202 9.01 -1.77 -8.18
N PHE A 203 9.14 -0.53 -8.64
CA PHE A 203 8.83 0.66 -7.86
C PHE A 203 7.77 1.48 -8.56
N SER A 204 6.60 1.60 -7.92
CA SER A 204 5.48 2.41 -8.40
C SER A 204 5.44 3.77 -7.70
N ASP A 205 4.78 4.73 -8.34
CA ASP A 205 4.40 6.00 -7.74
C ASP A 205 3.14 5.82 -6.88
N VAL A 206 3.13 6.35 -5.66
CA VAL A 206 1.96 6.26 -4.77
C VAL A 206 0.70 6.85 -5.38
N ARG A 207 0.84 7.90 -6.21
CA ARG A 207 -0.29 8.52 -6.92
C ARG A 207 -0.92 7.55 -7.92
N ALA A 208 -0.10 6.74 -8.59
CA ALA A 208 -0.59 5.68 -9.48
C ALA A 208 -1.25 4.54 -8.70
N VAL A 209 -0.71 4.19 -7.53
CA VAL A 209 -1.30 3.15 -6.66
C VAL A 209 -2.71 3.55 -6.20
N VAL A 210 -2.90 4.79 -5.73
CA VAL A 210 -4.24 5.22 -5.27
C VAL A 210 -5.22 5.39 -6.42
N ARG A 211 -4.76 5.79 -7.62
CA ARG A 211 -5.58 5.77 -8.84
C ARG A 211 -6.01 4.35 -9.23
N ALA A 212 -5.11 3.36 -9.09
CA ALA A 212 -5.46 1.95 -9.28
C ALA A 212 -6.55 1.51 -8.30
N TYR A 213 -6.41 1.87 -7.02
CA TYR A 213 -7.39 1.52 -5.98
C TYR A 213 -8.77 2.13 -6.30
N ARG A 214 -8.82 3.42 -6.63
CA ARG A 214 -10.07 4.07 -7.05
C ARG A 214 -10.65 3.39 -8.29
N GLY A 215 -9.84 3.14 -9.31
CA GLY A 215 -10.29 2.47 -10.53
C GLY A 215 -10.88 1.08 -10.27
N LEU A 216 -10.27 0.29 -9.40
CA LEU A 216 -10.79 -1.04 -9.00
C LEU A 216 -12.12 -0.95 -8.25
N ILE A 217 -12.30 0.08 -7.41
CA ILE A 217 -13.55 0.39 -6.73
C ILE A 217 -14.65 0.73 -7.74
N GLU A 218 -14.36 1.63 -8.66
CA GLU A 218 -15.31 2.09 -9.69
C GLU A 218 -15.67 0.98 -10.70
N ALA A 219 -14.70 0.14 -11.05
CA ALA A 219 -14.89 -1.04 -11.87
C ALA A 219 -15.63 -2.18 -11.14
N ARG A 220 -15.86 -2.03 -9.82
CA ARG A 220 -16.46 -3.08 -8.98
C ARG A 220 -15.76 -4.44 -9.15
N ALA A 221 -14.44 -4.46 -9.05
CA ALA A 221 -13.63 -5.67 -9.23
C ALA A 221 -13.79 -6.68 -8.06
N VAL A 222 -15.03 -6.87 -7.61
CA VAL A 222 -15.42 -7.70 -6.48
C VAL A 222 -15.00 -9.16 -6.68
N GLY A 223 -14.50 -9.79 -5.61
CA GLY A 223 -13.99 -11.16 -5.63
C GLY A 223 -12.61 -11.32 -6.24
N GLN A 224 -12.01 -10.23 -6.78
CA GLN A 224 -10.69 -10.27 -7.39
C GLN A 224 -9.57 -10.03 -6.37
N THR A 225 -8.45 -10.70 -6.61
CA THR A 225 -7.14 -10.32 -6.07
C THR A 225 -6.35 -9.72 -7.23
N VAL A 226 -5.75 -8.53 -7.05
CA VAL A 226 -5.13 -7.76 -8.14
C VAL A 226 -3.76 -7.25 -7.71
N ASN A 227 -2.73 -7.56 -8.49
CA ASN A 227 -1.42 -6.97 -8.36
C ASN A 227 -1.46 -5.49 -8.76
N VAL A 228 -0.82 -4.65 -7.95
CA VAL A 228 -0.64 -3.23 -8.27
C VAL A 228 0.86 -2.96 -8.37
N SER A 229 1.34 -2.86 -9.61
CA SER A 229 2.77 -2.81 -9.95
C SER A 229 3.00 -1.98 -11.20
N SER A 230 4.20 -1.44 -11.35
CA SER A 230 4.58 -0.76 -12.60
C SER A 230 4.80 -1.74 -13.76
N GLY A 231 5.21 -2.97 -13.45
CA GLY A 231 5.65 -3.97 -14.42
C GLY A 231 7.09 -3.73 -14.91
N ILE A 232 7.79 -2.79 -14.30
CA ILE A 232 9.16 -2.40 -14.66
C ILE A 232 10.05 -2.51 -13.42
N THR A 233 11.19 -3.17 -13.55
CA THR A 233 12.15 -3.27 -12.45
C THR A 233 13.32 -2.34 -12.63
N HIS A 234 13.83 -1.85 -11.51
CA HIS A 234 15.04 -1.05 -11.44
C HIS A 234 15.97 -1.61 -10.36
N SER A 235 17.27 -1.64 -10.65
CA SER A 235 18.29 -1.93 -9.65
C SER A 235 18.50 -0.74 -8.72
N LEU A 236 19.05 -0.99 -7.53
CA LEU A 236 19.42 0.12 -6.63
C LEU A 236 20.52 1.00 -7.23
N ARG A 237 21.41 0.43 -8.05
CA ARG A 237 22.42 1.20 -8.78
C ARG A 237 21.77 2.19 -9.75
N GLU A 238 20.74 1.76 -10.49
CA GLU A 238 19.98 2.63 -11.40
C GLU A 238 19.26 3.74 -10.63
N VAL A 239 18.63 3.43 -9.50
CA VAL A 239 17.97 4.42 -8.65
C VAL A 239 18.96 5.52 -8.19
N ILE A 240 20.14 5.12 -7.71
CA ILE A 240 21.18 6.05 -7.27
C ILE A 240 21.69 6.88 -8.45
N ALA A 241 21.95 6.26 -9.60
CA ALA A 241 22.40 6.97 -10.81
C ALA A 241 21.37 8.01 -11.28
N LYS A 242 20.06 7.67 -11.24
CA LYS A 242 18.96 8.60 -11.56
C LYS A 242 18.93 9.78 -10.59
N CYS A 243 18.99 9.54 -9.29
CA CYS A 243 19.05 10.62 -8.29
C CYS A 243 20.29 11.51 -8.47
N SER A 244 21.44 10.90 -8.78
CA SER A 244 22.68 11.65 -9.06
C SER A 244 22.54 12.53 -10.29
N ALA A 245 21.95 12.02 -11.38
CA ALA A 245 21.71 12.79 -12.60
C ALA A 245 20.75 13.97 -12.37
N ILE A 246 19.69 13.77 -11.57
CA ILE A 246 18.71 14.82 -11.26
C ILE A 246 19.31 15.92 -10.39
N THR A 247 20.12 15.55 -9.37
CA THR A 247 20.61 16.50 -8.36
C THR A 247 21.98 17.08 -8.67
N GLY A 248 22.75 16.48 -9.57
CA GLY A 248 24.17 16.78 -9.81
C GLY A 248 25.09 16.41 -8.64
N HIS A 249 24.58 15.68 -7.62
CA HIS A 249 25.33 15.23 -6.46
C HIS A 249 25.70 13.76 -6.58
N THR A 250 26.85 13.36 -6.02
CA THR A 250 27.32 11.96 -6.00
C THR A 250 27.44 11.50 -4.56
N LEU A 251 26.88 10.32 -4.26
CA LEU A 251 27.02 9.65 -2.96
C LEU A 251 28.10 8.56 -3.03
N ASP A 252 28.94 8.48 -2.01
CA ASP A 252 29.74 7.28 -1.75
C ASP A 252 28.82 6.19 -1.19
N VAL A 253 28.68 5.09 -1.94
CA VAL A 253 27.75 4.01 -1.56
C VAL A 253 28.51 2.89 -0.89
N GLN A 254 28.28 2.70 0.39
CA GLN A 254 28.90 1.68 1.22
C GLN A 254 27.94 0.52 1.41
N VAL A 255 28.37 -0.69 1.03
CA VAL A 255 27.58 -1.91 1.25
C VAL A 255 27.79 -2.37 2.69
N ASN A 256 26.71 -2.28 3.49
CA ASN A 256 26.72 -2.77 4.86
C ASN A 256 26.17 -4.22 4.89
N PRO A 257 27.00 -5.23 5.27
CA PRO A 257 26.55 -6.63 5.32
C PRO A 257 25.35 -6.87 6.24
N ALA A 258 25.15 -6.02 7.28
CA ALA A 258 24.01 -6.13 8.18
C ALA A 258 22.66 -5.82 7.47
N PHE A 259 22.68 -5.15 6.33
CA PHE A 259 21.50 -4.85 5.52
C PHE A 259 21.29 -5.85 4.37
N VAL A 260 22.20 -6.77 4.17
CA VAL A 260 22.07 -7.84 3.17
C VAL A 260 21.21 -8.96 3.77
N ARG A 261 20.07 -9.25 3.11
CA ARG A 261 19.17 -10.32 3.56
C ARG A 261 19.70 -11.69 3.10
N ALA A 262 19.69 -12.66 4.00
CA ALA A 262 19.88 -14.04 3.60
C ALA A 262 18.72 -14.46 2.66
N ASN A 263 19.01 -15.12 1.55
CA ASN A 263 18.04 -15.53 0.53
C ASN A 263 17.31 -14.36 -0.13
N GLU A 264 18.02 -13.29 -0.45
CA GLU A 264 17.42 -12.13 -1.13
C GLU A 264 17.05 -12.48 -2.57
N VAL A 265 15.78 -12.23 -2.93
CA VAL A 265 15.33 -12.36 -4.34
C VAL A 265 16.06 -11.35 -5.21
N LYS A 266 16.68 -11.85 -6.29
CA LYS A 266 17.40 -11.00 -7.22
C LYS A 266 16.45 -10.04 -7.96
N THR A 267 15.33 -10.55 -8.45
CA THR A 267 14.36 -9.75 -9.22
C THR A 267 12.94 -9.98 -8.71
N LEU A 268 12.24 -8.91 -8.33
CA LEU A 268 10.84 -8.94 -7.93
C LEU A 268 10.07 -7.95 -8.81
N CYS A 269 9.31 -8.47 -9.77
CA CYS A 269 8.48 -7.71 -10.71
C CYS A 269 7.04 -8.21 -10.67
N GLY A 270 6.08 -7.30 -10.68
CA GLY A 270 4.66 -7.66 -10.74
C GLY A 270 4.10 -7.63 -12.16
N ASP A 271 3.31 -8.65 -12.52
CA ASP A 271 2.44 -8.57 -13.68
C ASP A 271 1.21 -7.71 -13.35
N ASN A 272 1.01 -6.66 -14.14
CA ASN A 272 -0.13 -5.74 -13.99
C ASN A 272 -1.21 -5.92 -15.08
N ALA A 273 -1.17 -7.01 -15.84
CA ALA A 273 -2.11 -7.24 -16.93
C ALA A 273 -3.57 -7.27 -16.44
N ARG A 274 -3.82 -7.89 -15.28
CA ARG A 274 -5.17 -7.91 -14.67
C ARG A 274 -5.62 -6.52 -14.26
N LEU A 275 -4.76 -5.72 -13.64
CA LEU A 275 -5.06 -4.33 -13.30
C LEU A 275 -5.43 -3.51 -14.55
N ARG A 276 -4.63 -3.60 -15.60
CA ARG A 276 -4.89 -2.87 -16.86
C ARG A 276 -6.18 -3.32 -17.55
N ALA A 277 -6.54 -4.59 -17.43
CA ALA A 277 -7.80 -5.10 -17.97
C ALA A 277 -9.01 -4.58 -17.18
N LEU A 278 -8.91 -4.48 -15.85
CA LEU A 278 -9.98 -4.00 -14.97
C LEU A 278 -10.10 -2.48 -14.93
N VAL A 279 -8.99 -1.76 -15.12
CA VAL A 279 -8.91 -0.30 -15.08
C VAL A 279 -8.26 0.21 -16.39
N PRO A 280 -9.01 0.24 -17.50
CA PRO A 280 -8.48 0.71 -18.79
C PRO A 280 -7.94 2.14 -18.68
N GLY A 281 -6.77 2.38 -19.28
CA GLY A 281 -6.11 3.69 -19.24
C GLY A 281 -5.34 3.99 -17.95
N TRP A 282 -5.27 3.04 -17.01
CA TRP A 282 -4.40 3.21 -15.85
C TRP A 282 -2.92 3.20 -16.27
N GLU A 283 -2.19 4.19 -15.79
CA GLU A 283 -0.76 4.37 -16.06
C GLU A 283 -0.03 4.79 -14.78
N THR A 284 1.25 4.45 -14.72
CA THR A 284 2.17 4.90 -13.67
C THR A 284 3.23 5.81 -14.27
N PRO A 285 3.60 6.92 -13.59
CA PRO A 285 4.74 7.74 -13.99
C PRO A 285 6.01 6.91 -14.08
N ALA A 286 6.94 7.32 -14.94
CA ALA A 286 8.28 6.77 -14.96
C ALA A 286 8.98 7.01 -13.61
N LEU A 287 9.89 6.11 -13.22
CA LEU A 287 10.59 6.24 -11.93
C LEU A 287 11.36 7.57 -11.84
N ASP A 288 11.89 8.09 -12.95
CA ASP A 288 12.60 9.38 -13.00
C ASP A 288 11.69 10.55 -12.60
N GLU A 289 10.44 10.55 -13.05
CA GLU A 289 9.45 11.57 -12.69
C GLU A 289 9.10 11.48 -11.19
N THR A 290 8.93 10.27 -10.68
CA THR A 290 8.65 10.05 -9.25
C THR A 290 9.83 10.48 -8.38
N LEU A 291 11.06 10.13 -8.76
CA LEU A 291 12.26 10.55 -8.03
C LEU A 291 12.47 12.06 -8.12
N GLY A 292 12.25 12.67 -9.28
CA GLY A 292 12.32 14.12 -9.47
C GLY A 292 11.34 14.86 -8.56
N TRP A 293 10.08 14.39 -8.50
CA TRP A 293 9.07 14.92 -7.60
C TRP A 293 9.46 14.76 -6.12
N MET A 294 9.96 13.61 -5.71
CA MET A 294 10.42 13.38 -4.33
C MET A 294 11.61 14.26 -3.97
N LEU A 295 12.59 14.41 -4.87
CA LEU A 295 13.78 15.24 -4.66
C LEU A 295 13.44 16.75 -4.57
N ALA A 296 12.41 17.20 -5.28
CA ALA A 296 11.89 18.57 -5.17
C ALA A 296 11.18 18.83 -3.83
N GLY A 297 10.76 17.80 -3.10
CA GLY A 297 10.12 17.93 -1.79
C GLY A 297 8.71 18.54 -1.81
N GLN A 298 8.01 18.47 -2.96
CA GLN A 298 6.68 19.07 -3.15
C GLN A 298 5.57 18.06 -2.99
#